data_bce5197c490dfdd0a8e70b68bfbf399e
#
_entry.id   bce5197c490dfdd0a8e70b68bfbf399e
#
_cell.length_a   1.000
_cell.length_b   1.000
_cell.length_c   1.000
_cell.angle_alpha   90.00
_cell.angle_beta   90.00
_cell.angle_gamma   90.00
#
_symmetry.space_group_name_H-M   'P 1'
#
loop_
_entity.id
_entity.type
_entity.pdbx_description
1 polymer ?
#
loop_
_entity_poly.entity_id
_entity_poly.type
_entity_poly.pdbx_seq_one_letter_code
_entity_poly.pdbx_strand_id
1 'polypeptide(L)'
;MKVDYKDYSKEVLAAMEKGKRNALTAIGSTAETYAKQETPVDTGRLRNSISHTVDGEAAYIGTNVEYAPYVELGTSRAKAHHMLQKAATEHTDEYKRLAEDAVKSAINNV
;
A
#
# COMPACT_ATOMS: atom_id res chain seq x y z
N MET A 1 -18.38 -37.88 -15.67
CA MET A 1 -17.20 -37.11 -15.23
C MET A 1 -17.39 -36.62 -13.81
N LYS A 2 -16.39 -36.85 -13.00
CA LYS A 2 -16.44 -36.41 -11.60
C LYS A 2 -15.66 -35.12 -11.43
N VAL A 3 -16.29 -34.11 -10.79
CA VAL A 3 -15.61 -32.86 -10.43
C VAL A 3 -15.43 -32.87 -8.92
N ASP A 4 -14.18 -32.76 -8.48
CA ASP A 4 -13.84 -32.76 -7.04
C ASP A 4 -13.77 -31.32 -6.55
N TYR A 5 -14.78 -30.93 -5.77
CA TYR A 5 -14.89 -29.61 -5.19
C TYR A 5 -13.67 -29.24 -4.30
N LYS A 6 -13.12 -30.21 -3.56
CA LYS A 6 -12.02 -29.94 -2.63
C LYS A 6 -10.75 -29.50 -3.35
N ASP A 7 -10.45 -30.09 -4.50
CA ASP A 7 -9.26 -29.74 -5.27
C ASP A 7 -9.35 -28.33 -5.82
N TYR A 8 -10.52 -27.96 -6.34
CA TYR A 8 -10.76 -26.61 -6.84
C TYR A 8 -10.70 -25.58 -5.70
N SER A 9 -11.18 -25.95 -4.52
CA SER A 9 -11.13 -25.06 -3.36
C SER A 9 -9.70 -24.73 -2.95
N LYS A 10 -8.79 -25.70 -2.97
CA LYS A 10 -7.37 -25.48 -2.65
C LYS A 10 -6.74 -24.50 -3.63
N GLU A 11 -6.95 -24.71 -4.92
CA GLU A 11 -6.41 -23.84 -5.95
C GLU A 11 -6.95 -22.42 -5.84
N VAL A 12 -8.24 -22.27 -5.60
CA VAL A 12 -8.88 -20.96 -5.47
C VAL A 12 -8.36 -20.25 -4.23
N LEU A 13 -8.25 -20.95 -3.10
CA LEU A 13 -7.73 -20.35 -1.87
C LEU A 13 -6.28 -19.90 -2.04
N ALA A 14 -5.45 -20.71 -2.68
CA ALA A 14 -4.07 -20.34 -2.96
C ALA A 14 -3.98 -19.11 -3.88
N ALA A 15 -4.84 -19.07 -4.89
CA ALA A 15 -4.90 -17.93 -5.81
C ALA A 15 -5.35 -16.64 -5.09
N MET A 16 -6.32 -16.76 -4.18
CA MET A 16 -6.79 -15.63 -3.40
C MET A 16 -5.69 -15.08 -2.48
N GLU A 17 -4.92 -15.95 -1.84
CA GLU A 17 -3.79 -15.54 -1.01
C GLU A 17 -2.71 -14.84 -1.84
N LYS A 18 -2.40 -15.38 -3.02
CA LYS A 18 -1.46 -14.73 -3.93
C LYS A 18 -1.95 -13.38 -4.40
N GLY A 19 -3.23 -13.29 -4.76
CA GLY A 19 -3.86 -12.05 -5.17
C GLY A 19 -3.83 -11.00 -4.08
N LYS A 20 -4.08 -11.41 -2.84
CA LYS A 20 -4.01 -10.55 -1.68
C LYS A 20 -2.61 -9.98 -1.47
N ARG A 21 -1.58 -10.82 -1.55
CA ARG A 21 -0.19 -10.36 -1.42
C ARG A 21 0.18 -9.38 -2.54
N ASN A 22 -0.21 -9.69 -3.76
CA ASN A 22 0.04 -8.82 -4.91
C ASN A 22 -0.69 -7.48 -4.76
N ALA A 23 -1.93 -7.52 -4.29
CA ALA A 23 -2.73 -6.32 -4.03
C ALA A 23 -2.05 -5.42 -3.00
N LEU A 24 -1.64 -5.99 -1.87
CA LEU A 24 -1.00 -5.23 -0.79
C LEU A 24 0.32 -4.62 -1.23
N THR A 25 1.10 -5.35 -2.03
CA THR A 25 2.36 -4.85 -2.59
C THR A 25 2.11 -3.67 -3.53
N ALA A 26 1.13 -3.79 -4.42
CA ALA A 26 0.78 -2.73 -5.36
C ALA A 26 0.27 -1.48 -4.62
N ILE A 27 -0.58 -1.67 -3.62
CA ILE A 27 -1.12 -0.59 -2.80
C ILE A 27 0.01 0.09 -2.02
N GLY A 28 0.88 -0.68 -1.38
CA GLY A 28 2.00 -0.15 -0.61
C GLY A 28 2.95 0.68 -1.47
N SER A 29 3.30 0.17 -2.64
CA SER A 29 4.17 0.87 -3.59
C SER A 29 3.54 2.18 -4.07
N THR A 30 2.25 2.15 -4.39
CA THR A 30 1.51 3.32 -4.87
C THR A 30 1.38 4.37 -3.75
N ALA A 31 1.06 3.92 -2.53
CA ALA A 31 0.97 4.81 -1.38
C ALA A 31 2.32 5.46 -1.04
N GLU A 32 3.42 4.71 -1.16
CA GLU A 32 4.76 5.27 -1.00
C GLU A 32 5.00 6.39 -2.02
N THR A 33 4.64 6.18 -3.27
CA THR A 33 4.78 7.19 -4.32
C THR A 33 3.99 8.46 -3.99
N TYR A 34 2.73 8.31 -3.58
CA TYR A 34 1.92 9.46 -3.20
C TYR A 34 2.46 10.18 -1.98
N ALA A 35 2.95 9.44 -0.97
CA ALA A 35 3.56 10.05 0.20
C ALA A 35 4.80 10.86 -0.18
N LYS A 36 5.62 10.35 -1.09
CA LYS A 36 6.78 11.07 -1.59
C LYS A 36 6.40 12.34 -2.34
N GLN A 37 5.32 12.30 -3.12
CA GLN A 37 4.83 13.47 -3.84
C GLN A 37 4.35 14.58 -2.90
N GLU A 38 3.76 14.20 -1.78
CA GLU A 38 3.26 15.15 -0.77
C GLU A 38 4.36 15.67 0.16
N THR A 39 5.56 15.07 0.12
CA THR A 39 6.64 15.41 1.04
C THR A 39 7.38 16.62 0.54
N PRO A 40 7.56 17.67 1.38
CA PRO A 40 8.38 18.80 1.00
C PRO A 40 9.84 18.38 0.84
N VAL A 41 10.52 18.94 -0.16
CA VAL A 41 11.88 18.57 -0.49
C VAL A 41 12.83 19.73 -0.17
N ASP A 42 13.75 19.48 0.75
CA ASP A 42 14.91 20.34 1.01
C ASP A 42 16.16 19.62 0.51
N THR A 43 16.64 18.63 1.28
CA THR A 43 17.77 17.79 0.84
C THR A 43 17.32 16.52 0.13
N GLY A 44 16.06 16.17 0.22
CA GLY A 44 15.51 14.91 -0.27
C GLY A 44 15.62 13.77 0.74
N ARG A 45 16.22 14.01 1.90
CA ARG A 45 16.41 12.97 2.92
C ARG A 45 15.08 12.37 3.39
N LEU A 46 14.11 13.23 3.72
CA LEU A 46 12.80 12.76 4.18
C LEU A 46 12.06 12.00 3.08
N ARG A 47 11.95 12.59 1.90
CA ARG A 47 11.27 11.96 0.77
C ARG A 47 11.89 10.59 0.45
N ASN A 48 13.20 10.52 0.38
CA ASN A 48 13.89 9.28 0.02
C ASN A 48 13.81 8.20 1.10
N SER A 49 13.50 8.60 2.34
CA SER A 49 13.37 7.66 3.46
C SER A 49 12.01 6.98 3.52
N ILE A 50 11.01 7.50 2.81
CA ILE A 50 9.67 6.92 2.83
C ILE A 50 9.70 5.59 2.12
N SER A 51 9.17 4.57 2.79
CA SER A 51 9.14 3.21 2.29
C SER A 51 7.81 2.56 2.64
N HIS A 52 7.57 1.39 2.05
CA HIS A 52 6.39 0.60 2.36
C HIS A 52 6.80 -0.80 2.81
N THR A 53 5.93 -1.41 3.59
CA THR A 53 6.08 -2.78 4.08
C THR A 53 4.73 -3.46 4.00
N VAL A 54 4.75 -4.75 3.71
CA VAL A 54 3.53 -5.55 3.61
C VAL A 54 3.63 -6.71 4.59
N ASP A 55 2.62 -6.89 5.42
CA ASP A 55 2.41 -8.14 6.14
C ASP A 55 1.23 -8.91 5.51
N GLY A 56 0.75 -9.96 6.15
CA GLY A 56 -0.33 -10.78 5.58
C GLY A 56 -1.67 -10.07 5.43
N GLU A 57 -1.88 -8.95 6.12
CA GLU A 57 -3.19 -8.32 6.24
C GLU A 57 -3.21 -6.85 5.81
N ALA A 58 -2.05 -6.19 5.77
CA ALA A 58 -2.01 -4.75 5.54
C ALA A 58 -0.74 -4.31 4.84
N ALA A 59 -0.82 -3.19 4.16
CA ALA A 59 0.33 -2.46 3.66
C ALA A 59 0.54 -1.24 4.55
N TYR A 60 1.79 -0.95 4.85
CA TYR A 60 2.18 0.17 5.70
C TYR A 60 3.14 1.06 4.96
N ILE A 61 3.01 2.36 5.16
CA ILE A 61 3.99 3.33 4.68
C ILE A 61 4.57 4.06 5.89
N GLY A 62 5.83 4.44 5.81
CA GLY A 62 6.47 5.11 6.92
C GLY A 62 7.86 5.58 6.60
N THR A 63 8.48 6.19 7.61
CA THR A 63 9.83 6.71 7.54
C THR A 63 10.49 6.57 8.91
N ASN A 64 11.82 6.41 8.91
CA ASN A 64 12.62 6.38 10.13
C ASN A 64 13.33 7.70 10.42
N VAL A 65 13.05 8.74 9.66
CA VAL A 65 13.66 10.06 9.87
C VAL A 65 13.05 10.71 11.11
N GLU A 66 13.91 11.17 12.01
CA GLU A 66 13.52 11.65 13.33
C GLU A 66 12.64 12.90 13.33
N TYR A 67 12.75 13.75 12.30
CA TYR A 67 11.93 14.96 12.22
C TYR A 67 10.62 14.78 11.44
N ALA A 68 10.35 13.56 10.93
CA ALA A 68 9.15 13.29 10.15
C ALA A 68 7.84 13.65 10.86
N PRO A 69 7.66 13.39 12.17
CA PRO A 69 6.43 13.76 12.86
C PRO A 69 6.14 15.26 12.82
N TYR A 70 7.16 16.09 12.83
CA TYR A 70 6.98 17.54 12.77
C TYR A 70 6.50 18.00 11.40
N VAL A 71 6.92 17.33 10.34
CA VAL A 71 6.44 17.61 8.99
C VAL A 71 5.01 17.10 8.81
N GLU A 72 4.74 15.89 9.29
CA GLU A 72 3.41 15.27 9.18
C GLU A 72 2.36 16.07 9.94
N LEU A 73 2.62 16.39 11.19
CA LEU A 73 1.65 16.97 12.12
C LEU A 73 1.78 18.49 12.26
N GLY A 74 2.88 19.05 11.79
CA GLY A 74 3.17 20.48 11.94
C GLY A 74 3.67 20.84 13.33
N THR A 75 4.02 22.10 13.50
CA THR A 75 4.47 22.67 14.76
C THR A 75 3.77 24.01 14.96
N SER A 76 4.07 24.71 16.08
CA SER A 76 3.54 26.05 16.30
C SER A 76 4.06 27.06 15.26
N ARG A 77 5.13 26.73 14.53
CA ARG A 77 5.76 27.63 13.54
C ARG A 77 5.66 27.12 12.11
N ALA A 78 5.26 25.86 11.91
CA ALA A 78 5.23 25.24 10.60
C ALA A 78 3.91 24.51 10.39
N LYS A 79 3.33 24.69 9.20
CA LYS A 79 2.08 24.04 8.82
C LYS A 79 2.28 22.54 8.63
N ALA A 80 1.30 21.74 9.03
CA ALA A 80 1.30 20.30 8.81
C ALA A 80 1.18 19.97 7.32
N HIS A 81 1.95 19.00 6.84
CA HIS A 81 1.87 18.54 5.46
C HIS A 81 1.00 17.28 5.29
N HIS A 82 0.84 16.49 6.35
CA HIS A 82 0.04 15.26 6.34
C HIS A 82 0.37 14.33 5.18
N MET A 83 1.64 14.21 4.84
CA MET A 83 2.09 13.44 3.68
C MET A 83 1.71 11.97 3.74
N LEU A 84 1.81 11.34 4.92
CA LEU A 84 1.45 9.94 5.10
C LEU A 84 -0.07 9.77 5.17
N GLN A 85 -0.75 10.64 5.91
CA GLN A 85 -2.20 10.59 6.04
C GLN A 85 -2.89 10.79 4.70
N LYS A 86 -2.46 11.77 3.91
CA LYS A 86 -3.04 12.02 2.59
C LYS A 86 -2.81 10.84 1.65
N ALA A 87 -1.61 10.26 1.67
CA ALA A 87 -1.31 9.09 0.85
C ALA A 87 -2.24 7.92 1.20
N ALA A 88 -2.53 7.72 2.47
CA ALA A 88 -3.37 6.63 2.93
C ALA A 88 -4.86 6.87 2.66
N THR A 89 -5.34 8.11 2.71
CA THR A 89 -6.78 8.40 2.75
C THR A 89 -7.34 9.04 1.49
N GLU A 90 -6.53 9.70 0.66
CA GLU A 90 -7.03 10.44 -0.50
C GLU A 90 -7.12 9.61 -1.79
N HIS A 91 -6.64 8.37 -1.78
CA HIS A 91 -6.57 7.52 -2.97
C HIS A 91 -7.24 6.17 -2.78
N THR A 92 -8.24 6.11 -1.91
CA THR A 92 -8.91 4.85 -1.55
C THR A 92 -9.56 4.17 -2.75
N ASP A 93 -10.12 4.92 -3.69
CA ASP A 93 -10.74 4.35 -4.88
C ASP A 93 -9.70 3.66 -5.77
N GLU A 94 -8.52 4.25 -5.90
CA GLU A 94 -7.44 3.63 -6.66
C GLU A 94 -6.94 2.36 -5.97
N TYR A 95 -6.77 2.39 -4.65
CA TYR A 95 -6.32 1.22 -3.89
C TYR A 95 -7.31 0.08 -4.00
N LYS A 96 -8.61 0.39 -3.95
CA LYS A 96 -9.67 -0.60 -4.15
C LYS A 96 -9.57 -1.25 -5.53
N ARG A 97 -9.35 -0.45 -6.56
CA ARG A 97 -9.20 -0.93 -7.93
C ARG A 97 -7.97 -1.81 -8.09
N LEU A 98 -6.84 -1.41 -7.51
CA LEU A 98 -5.62 -2.22 -7.52
C LEU A 98 -5.84 -3.56 -6.85
N ALA A 99 -6.56 -3.58 -5.73
CA ALA A 99 -6.88 -4.82 -5.02
C ALA A 99 -7.77 -5.72 -5.86
N GLU A 100 -8.82 -5.18 -6.45
CA GLU A 100 -9.74 -5.94 -7.29
C GLU A 100 -9.02 -6.56 -8.49
N ASP A 101 -8.20 -5.76 -9.17
CA ASP A 101 -7.46 -6.22 -10.35
C ASP A 101 -6.46 -7.33 -10.01
N ALA A 102 -5.75 -7.18 -8.90
CA ALA A 102 -4.76 -8.18 -8.48
C ALA A 102 -5.41 -9.51 -8.12
N VAL A 103 -6.54 -9.46 -7.41
CA VAL A 103 -7.28 -10.68 -7.03
C VAL A 103 -7.88 -11.35 -8.27
N LYS A 104 -8.50 -10.58 -9.16
CA LYS A 104 -9.06 -11.12 -10.40
C LYS A 104 -7.99 -11.77 -11.26
N SER A 105 -6.84 -11.13 -11.41
CA SER A 105 -5.73 -11.66 -12.19
C SER A 105 -5.23 -12.98 -11.62
N ALA A 106 -5.08 -13.07 -10.30
CA ALA A 106 -4.63 -14.29 -9.64
C ALA A 106 -5.62 -15.44 -9.82
N ILE A 107 -6.93 -15.15 -9.69
CA ILE A 107 -7.97 -16.16 -9.85
C ILE A 107 -8.06 -16.62 -11.31
N ASN A 108 -7.93 -15.71 -12.27
CA ASN A 108 -8.01 -16.06 -13.69
C ASN A 108 -6.85 -16.95 -14.16
N ASN A 109 -5.79 -17.05 -13.38
CA ASN A 109 -4.63 -17.89 -13.69
C ASN A 109 -4.70 -19.27 -13.03
N VAL A 110 -5.81 -19.59 -12.41
CA VAL A 110 -6.01 -20.91 -11.77
C VAL A 110 -6.39 -21.97 -12.81
#